data_6d3d438206095b82d5f8247a907aba94
#
_entry.id   6d3d438206095b82d5f8247a907aba94
#
_cell.length_a   1.000
_cell.length_b   1.000
_cell.length_c   1.000
_cell.angle_alpha   90.00
_cell.angle_beta   90.00
_cell.angle_gamma   90.00
#
_symmetry.space_group_name_H-M   'P 1'
#
loop_
_entity.id
_entity.type
_entity.pdbx_description
1 polymer ?
#
loop_
_entity_poly.entity_id
_entity_poly.type
_entity_poly.pdbx_seq_one_letter_code
_entity_poly.pdbx_strand_id
1 'polypeptide(L)'
;KVLTIDFELSGTSFTAINAGPEFKFNESVSFVIPCKDQAEIDYYWEKLSTVPESEQCGWCKDQFGLSWQVVPENMEALMKKPEAFAKLMQMKKLVIAKF
;
A
#
# COMPACT_ATOMS: atom_id res chain seq x y z
N LYS A 1 5.13 -17.98 -24.92
CA LYS A 1 5.38 -16.90 -23.98
C LYS A 1 4.28 -15.84 -24.11
N VAL A 2 3.68 -15.48 -23.01
CA VAL A 2 2.65 -14.42 -22.97
C VAL A 2 3.32 -13.06 -22.94
N LEU A 3 2.93 -12.17 -23.87
CA LEU A 3 3.47 -10.81 -23.91
C LEU A 3 2.72 -9.85 -23.02
N THR A 4 1.40 -9.95 -23.01
CA THR A 4 0.57 -9.07 -22.20
C THR A 4 -0.51 -9.84 -21.48
N ILE A 5 -0.92 -9.34 -20.33
CA ILE A 5 -2.03 -9.89 -19.57
C ILE A 5 -2.90 -8.70 -19.14
N ASP A 6 -4.18 -8.76 -19.51
CA ASP A 6 -5.15 -7.79 -19.03
C ASP A 6 -5.85 -8.36 -17.81
N PHE A 7 -5.99 -7.56 -16.77
CA PHE A 7 -6.65 -7.98 -15.54
C PHE A 7 -7.35 -6.81 -14.89
N GLU A 8 -8.16 -7.11 -13.89
CA GLU A 8 -8.94 -6.09 -13.20
C GLU A 8 -8.73 -6.21 -11.70
N LEU A 9 -8.56 -5.07 -11.03
CA LEU A 9 -8.50 -4.98 -9.59
C LEU A 9 -9.53 -3.96 -9.13
N SER A 10 -10.52 -4.40 -8.37
CA SER A 10 -11.57 -3.53 -7.82
C SER A 10 -12.19 -2.61 -8.88
N GLY A 11 -12.51 -3.17 -10.03
CA GLY A 11 -13.17 -2.43 -11.12
C GLY A 11 -12.24 -1.61 -12.01
N THR A 12 -10.95 -1.58 -11.73
CA THR A 12 -9.97 -0.86 -12.54
C THR A 12 -9.20 -1.82 -13.42
N SER A 13 -9.13 -1.54 -14.71
CA SER A 13 -8.41 -2.38 -15.67
C SER A 13 -6.92 -2.07 -15.69
N PHE A 14 -6.14 -3.12 -15.75
CA PHE A 14 -4.67 -3.05 -15.83
C PHE A 14 -4.17 -3.94 -16.94
N THR A 15 -3.03 -3.59 -17.48
CA THR A 15 -2.33 -4.43 -18.45
C THR A 15 -0.90 -4.64 -17.98
N ALA A 16 -0.50 -5.88 -17.82
CA ALA A 16 0.88 -6.23 -17.53
C ALA A 16 1.60 -6.59 -18.83
N ILE A 17 2.80 -6.07 -19.00
CA ILE A 17 3.63 -6.34 -20.17
C ILE A 17 4.84 -7.14 -19.71
N ASN A 18 5.04 -8.31 -20.33
CA ASN A 18 6.17 -9.18 -20.02
C ASN A 18 7.36 -8.79 -20.87
N ALA A 19 7.98 -7.66 -20.54
CA ALA A 19 9.00 -7.03 -21.38
C ALA A 19 10.43 -7.17 -20.84
N GLY A 20 10.62 -7.93 -19.76
CA GLY A 20 11.95 -8.16 -19.20
C GLY A 20 12.27 -7.22 -18.02
N PRO A 21 13.48 -7.31 -17.47
CA PRO A 21 13.83 -6.65 -16.20
C PRO A 21 14.48 -5.27 -16.34
N GLU A 22 14.33 -4.61 -17.48
CA GLU A 22 15.00 -3.33 -17.72
C GLU A 22 14.53 -2.21 -16.82
N PHE A 23 13.22 -2.18 -16.52
CA PHE A 23 12.65 -1.15 -15.67
C PHE A 23 12.20 -1.76 -14.36
N LYS A 24 12.50 -1.09 -13.27
CA LYS A 24 12.15 -1.55 -11.93
C LYS A 24 11.15 -0.58 -11.30
N PHE A 25 10.26 -1.11 -10.48
CA PHE A 25 9.37 -0.28 -9.70
C PHE A 25 10.15 0.54 -8.69
N ASN A 26 9.62 1.70 -8.36
CA ASN A 26 10.15 2.52 -7.30
C ASN A 26 9.01 3.31 -6.64
N GLU A 27 9.34 4.14 -5.68
CA GLU A 27 8.36 4.86 -4.86
C GLU A 27 7.71 6.05 -5.55
N SER A 28 8.06 6.34 -6.79
CA SER A 28 7.43 7.45 -7.51
C SER A 28 5.96 7.17 -7.84
N VAL A 29 5.56 5.90 -7.81
CA VAL A 29 4.17 5.48 -7.97
C VAL A 29 3.83 4.48 -6.88
N SER A 30 2.66 4.64 -6.29
CA SER A 30 2.13 3.69 -5.33
C SER A 30 0.63 3.53 -5.56
N PHE A 31 0.10 2.38 -5.18
CA PHE A 31 -1.33 2.14 -5.19
C PHE A 31 -1.87 2.22 -3.78
N VAL A 32 -3.01 2.88 -3.62
CA VAL A 32 -3.64 3.09 -2.31
C VAL A 32 -4.76 2.08 -2.13
N ILE A 33 -4.75 1.40 -0.99
CA ILE A 33 -5.84 0.49 -0.60
C ILE A 33 -6.53 1.12 0.60
N PRO A 34 -7.71 1.75 0.40
CA PRO A 34 -8.49 2.24 1.54
C PRO A 34 -9.17 1.06 2.23
N CYS A 35 -8.97 0.95 3.54
CA CYS A 35 -9.48 -0.15 4.32
C CYS A 35 -10.58 0.31 5.26
N LYS A 36 -11.60 -0.51 5.43
CA LYS A 36 -12.78 -0.15 6.24
C LYS A 36 -12.51 -0.25 7.74
N ASP A 37 -11.57 -1.09 8.16
CA ASP A 37 -11.27 -1.32 9.58
C ASP A 37 -9.84 -1.87 9.75
N GLN A 38 -9.46 -2.07 11.01
CA GLN A 38 -8.13 -2.58 11.32
C GLN A 38 -7.89 -3.99 10.79
N ALA A 39 -8.91 -4.83 10.81
CA ALA A 39 -8.78 -6.21 10.32
C ALA A 39 -8.40 -6.24 8.84
N GLU A 40 -8.98 -5.33 8.06
CA GLU A 40 -8.67 -5.22 6.64
C GLU A 40 -7.25 -4.69 6.40
N ILE A 41 -6.83 -3.70 7.20
CA ILE A 41 -5.44 -3.22 7.17
C ILE A 41 -4.47 -4.37 7.45
N ASP A 42 -4.73 -5.13 8.51
CA ASP A 42 -3.87 -6.25 8.90
C ASP A 42 -3.80 -7.29 7.79
N TYR A 43 -4.94 -7.58 7.16
CA TYR A 43 -5.01 -8.55 6.06
C TYR A 43 -4.13 -8.15 4.89
N TYR A 44 -4.31 -6.93 4.37
CA TYR A 44 -3.53 -6.49 3.21
C TYR A 44 -2.06 -6.29 3.54
N TRP A 45 -1.76 -5.80 4.73
CA TRP A 45 -0.38 -5.63 5.16
C TRP A 45 0.36 -6.96 5.18
N GLU A 46 -0.27 -7.98 5.77
CA GLU A 46 0.33 -9.31 5.83
C GLU A 46 0.59 -9.88 4.44
N LYS A 47 -0.34 -9.66 3.52
CA LYS A 47 -0.22 -10.20 2.16
C LYS A 47 0.77 -9.44 1.28
N LEU A 48 0.90 -8.14 1.47
CA LEU A 48 1.66 -7.29 0.57
C LEU A 48 3.05 -6.92 1.09
N SER A 49 3.21 -6.64 2.38
CA SER A 49 4.49 -6.16 2.89
C SER A 49 5.50 -7.30 2.98
N THR A 50 6.46 -7.30 2.06
CA THR A 50 7.51 -8.32 2.01
C THR A 50 8.90 -7.74 2.15
N VAL A 51 9.03 -6.42 2.24
CA VAL A 51 10.32 -5.72 2.38
C VAL A 51 10.29 -4.89 3.65
N PRO A 52 10.73 -5.45 4.80
CA PRO A 52 10.62 -4.75 6.09
C PRO A 52 11.22 -3.35 6.11
N GLU A 53 12.31 -3.14 5.40
CA GLU A 53 13.00 -1.84 5.37
C GLU A 53 12.17 -0.74 4.73
N SER A 54 11.19 -1.11 3.90
CA SER A 54 10.33 -0.14 3.20
C SER A 54 9.09 0.24 4.00
N GLU A 55 8.85 -0.39 5.14
CA GLU A 55 7.65 -0.14 5.94
C GLU A 55 7.72 1.20 6.64
N GLN A 56 6.83 2.12 6.29
CA GLN A 56 6.78 3.46 6.87
C GLN A 56 5.41 4.09 6.63
N CYS A 57 4.76 4.55 7.69
CA CYS A 57 3.54 5.37 7.59
C CYS A 57 2.43 4.76 6.73
N GLY A 58 2.27 3.46 6.76
CA GLY A 58 1.29 2.76 5.93
C GLY A 58 1.79 2.37 4.55
N TRP A 59 3.02 2.74 4.21
CA TRP A 59 3.65 2.32 2.96
C TRP A 59 4.35 0.99 3.15
N CYS A 60 4.27 0.14 2.12
CA CYS A 60 5.01 -1.10 2.06
C CYS A 60 5.35 -1.44 0.60
N LYS A 61 6.21 -2.42 0.42
CA LYS A 61 6.53 -2.95 -0.92
C LYS A 61 6.20 -4.42 -0.99
N ASP A 62 5.67 -4.84 -2.13
CA ASP A 62 5.41 -6.25 -2.35
C ASP A 62 6.67 -6.97 -2.87
N GLN A 63 6.52 -8.26 -3.14
CA GLN A 63 7.65 -9.08 -3.58
C GLN A 63 8.22 -8.65 -4.92
N PHE A 64 7.49 -7.83 -5.68
CA PHE A 64 7.94 -7.35 -6.98
C PHE A 64 8.52 -5.93 -6.91
N GLY A 65 8.53 -5.33 -5.73
CA GLY A 65 9.02 -3.97 -5.53
C GLY A 65 8.00 -2.87 -5.76
N LEU A 66 6.74 -3.23 -6.04
CA LEU A 66 5.69 -2.24 -6.21
C LEU A 66 5.27 -1.71 -4.85
N SER A 67 5.16 -0.39 -4.75
CA SER A 67 4.78 0.28 -3.51
C SER A 67 3.27 0.35 -3.34
N TRP A 68 2.83 0.11 -2.11
CA TRP A 68 1.43 0.16 -1.72
C TRP A 68 1.27 1.04 -0.49
N GLN A 69 0.13 1.70 -0.39
CA GLN A 69 -0.27 2.43 0.83
C GLN A 69 -1.52 1.75 1.35
N VAL A 70 -1.42 1.14 2.52
CA VAL A 70 -2.55 0.46 3.18
C VAL A 70 -3.05 1.39 4.26
N VAL A 71 -4.18 2.02 4.02
CA VAL A 71 -4.66 3.14 4.85
C VAL A 71 -6.13 2.96 5.23
N PRO A 72 -6.56 3.52 6.38
CA PRO A 72 -7.99 3.54 6.70
C PRO A 72 -8.75 4.41 5.70
N GLU A 73 -9.96 4.01 5.35
CA GLU A 73 -10.78 4.81 4.42
C GLU A 73 -11.16 6.18 4.98
N ASN A 74 -11.15 6.33 6.32
CA ASN A 74 -11.41 7.60 6.98
C ASN A 74 -10.13 8.34 7.39
N MET A 75 -9.05 8.14 6.64
CA MET A 75 -7.74 8.74 6.95
C MET A 75 -7.80 10.26 7.13
N GLU A 76 -8.58 10.94 6.28
CA GLU A 76 -8.73 12.39 6.37
C GLU A 76 -9.25 12.82 7.74
N ALA A 77 -10.25 12.11 8.26
CA ALA A 77 -10.81 12.42 9.58
C ALA A 77 -9.80 12.12 10.70
N LEU A 78 -9.07 11.01 10.59
CA LEU A 78 -8.04 10.66 11.57
C LEU A 78 -6.93 11.69 11.62
N MET A 79 -6.54 12.23 10.49
CA MET A 79 -5.46 13.22 10.43
C MET A 79 -5.83 14.57 11.00
N LYS A 80 -7.11 14.79 11.32
CA LYS A 80 -7.56 16.01 12.00
C LYS A 80 -7.39 15.95 13.51
N LYS A 81 -7.10 14.77 14.05
CA LYS A 81 -6.90 14.62 15.50
C LYS A 81 -5.60 15.28 15.94
N PRO A 82 -5.52 15.72 17.22
CA PRO A 82 -4.28 16.31 17.73
C PRO A 82 -3.10 15.36 17.59
N GLU A 83 -1.97 15.87 17.12
CA GLU A 83 -0.73 15.14 16.97
C GLU A 83 -0.79 13.95 16.02
N ALA A 84 -1.83 13.89 15.15
CA ALA A 84 -2.01 12.77 14.23
C ALA A 84 -0.80 12.58 13.33
N PHE A 85 -0.22 13.64 12.80
CA PHE A 85 0.93 13.53 11.91
C PHE A 85 2.13 12.93 12.64
N ALA A 86 2.40 13.39 13.86
CA ALA A 86 3.51 12.86 14.64
C ALA A 86 3.31 11.37 14.95
N LYS A 87 2.07 11.00 15.27
CA LYS A 87 1.72 9.59 15.52
C LYS A 87 1.89 8.75 14.26
N LEU A 88 1.43 9.25 13.12
CA LEU A 88 1.57 8.57 11.83
C LEU A 88 3.05 8.28 11.52
N MET A 89 3.91 9.27 11.74
CA MET A 89 5.34 9.13 11.45
C MET A 89 6.04 8.09 12.32
N GLN A 90 5.42 7.65 13.41
CA GLN A 90 5.95 6.61 14.28
C GLN A 90 5.47 5.21 13.88
N MET A 91 4.56 5.12 12.93
CA MET A 91 3.96 3.85 12.56
C MET A 91 4.62 3.24 11.32
N LYS A 92 4.62 1.94 11.26
CA LYS A 92 4.85 1.17 10.04
C LYS A 92 3.50 0.77 9.50
N LYS A 93 2.94 -0.36 9.90
CA LYS A 93 1.54 -0.67 9.66
C LYS A 93 0.69 0.33 10.46
N LEU A 94 -0.33 0.89 9.85
CA LEU A 94 -1.18 1.83 10.56
C LEU A 94 -2.04 1.10 11.58
N VAL A 95 -2.12 1.67 12.77
CA VAL A 95 -2.95 1.17 13.87
C VAL A 95 -3.97 2.25 14.20
N ILE A 96 -5.21 2.05 13.77
CA ILE A 96 -6.26 3.06 13.88
C ILE A 96 -6.44 3.54 15.32
N ALA A 97 -6.40 2.62 16.28
CA ALA A 97 -6.60 2.95 17.69
C ALA A 97 -5.52 3.87 18.27
N LYS A 98 -4.40 4.03 17.58
CA LYS A 98 -3.29 4.86 18.07
C LYS A 98 -3.33 6.30 17.56
N PHE A 99 -4.29 6.62 16.73
CA PHE A 99 -4.47 8.01 16.29
C PHE A 99 -5.20 8.86 17.37
#